data_9b2d6be34fd481da8ed775ac1c679e08
#
_entry.id   9b2d6be34fd481da8ed775ac1c679e08
#
_cell.length_a   1.000
_cell.length_b   1.000
_cell.length_c   1.000
_cell.angle_alpha   90.00
_cell.angle_beta   90.00
_cell.angle_gamma   90.00
#
_symmetry.space_group_name_H-M   'P 1'
#
loop_
_entity.id
_entity.type
_entity.pdbx_description
1 polymer ?
#
loop_
_entity_poly.entity_id
_entity_poly.type
_entity_poly.pdbx_seq_one_letter_code
_entity_poly.pdbx_strand_id
1 'polypeptide(L)'
;MIFEEMMEYFELLKNQRNYMINEFNFGNGVLVIQKDNGREEKIKLGKEMMFEYAKTLIDKYTKKSRRLFLLDTYLEGVKYIRNFAIKIKDEVQLDLFREFNGISLNAVAVYNSRKEKVGYLPKSQSEIIARMIDAGKKFVAVPIPFDEEIALKVYLVD
;
A
#
# COMPACT_ATOMS: atom_id res chain seq x y z
N MET A 1 -7.12 30.32 3.63
CA MET A 1 -6.02 29.33 3.65
C MET A 1 -4.89 29.89 4.50
N ILE A 2 -4.47 29.13 5.46
CA ILE A 2 -3.48 29.52 6.44
C ILE A 2 -2.11 29.04 5.98
N PHE A 3 -1.08 29.88 6.10
CA PHE A 3 0.30 29.54 5.75
C PHE A 3 0.80 28.26 6.43
N GLU A 4 0.42 28.06 7.69
CA GLU A 4 0.75 26.87 8.48
C GLU A 4 0.24 25.58 7.84
N GLU A 5 -0.98 25.59 7.32
CA GLU A 5 -1.59 24.45 6.63
C GLU A 5 -0.81 24.08 5.36
N MET A 6 -0.36 25.09 4.61
CA MET A 6 0.51 24.87 3.45
C MET A 6 1.84 24.23 3.86
N MET A 7 2.43 24.69 4.96
CA MET A 7 3.69 24.14 5.47
C MET A 7 3.55 22.66 5.85
N GLU A 8 2.45 22.30 6.51
CA GLU A 8 2.19 20.89 6.84
C GLU A 8 2.11 20.01 5.59
N TYR A 9 1.44 20.47 4.55
CA TYR A 9 1.35 19.75 3.30
C TYR A 9 2.72 19.55 2.65
N PHE A 10 3.57 20.56 2.63
CA PHE A 10 4.91 20.44 2.06
C PHE A 10 5.83 19.53 2.88
N GLU A 11 5.70 19.54 4.20
CA GLU A 11 6.43 18.60 5.06
C GLU A 11 6.01 17.15 4.81
N LEU A 12 4.72 16.90 4.61
CA LEU A 12 4.25 15.58 4.23
C LEU A 12 4.82 15.11 2.89
N LEU A 13 4.90 15.99 1.91
CA LEU A 13 5.51 15.67 0.61
C LEU A 13 7.00 15.37 0.71
N LYS A 14 7.75 16.09 1.54
CA LYS A 14 9.18 15.82 1.77
C LYS A 14 9.42 14.42 2.31
N ASN A 15 8.49 13.89 3.09
CA ASN A 15 8.61 12.57 3.69
C ASN A 15 8.19 11.44 2.75
N GLN A 16 7.70 11.74 1.56
CA GLN A 16 7.35 10.73 0.56
C GLN A 16 8.58 10.27 -0.20
N ARG A 17 8.77 8.96 -0.32
CA ARG A 17 9.95 8.36 -0.97
C ARG A 17 10.08 8.69 -2.45
N ASN A 18 8.98 8.99 -3.11
CA ASN A 18 8.93 9.21 -4.56
C ASN A 18 9.05 10.68 -4.96
N TYR A 19 9.03 11.58 -3.98
CA TYR A 19 9.17 13.01 -4.21
C TYR A 19 9.99 13.64 -3.11
N MET A 20 11.06 14.30 -3.51
CA MET A 20 11.83 15.13 -2.60
C MET A 20 11.65 16.59 -2.99
N ILE A 21 11.03 17.36 -2.10
CA ILE A 21 10.95 18.81 -2.24
C ILE A 21 12.21 19.38 -1.62
N ASN A 22 13.12 19.83 -2.46
CA ASN A 22 14.38 20.41 -2.02
C ASN A 22 14.20 21.83 -1.52
N GLU A 23 13.38 22.60 -2.21
CA GLU A 23 13.15 23.99 -1.87
C GLU A 23 11.79 24.45 -2.39
N PHE A 24 11.12 25.27 -1.59
CA PHE A 24 9.98 26.03 -2.06
C PHE A 24 10.09 27.47 -1.54
N ASN A 25 9.73 28.41 -2.38
CA ASN A 25 9.78 29.81 -2.03
C ASN A 25 8.43 30.45 -2.31
N PHE A 26 7.70 30.77 -1.23
CA PHE A 26 6.39 31.39 -1.34
C PHE A 26 6.45 32.81 -1.91
N GLY A 27 7.58 33.50 -1.76
CA GLY A 27 7.75 34.87 -2.28
C GLY A 27 7.70 34.94 -3.80
N ASN A 28 8.32 33.99 -4.50
CA ASN A 28 8.37 33.93 -5.96
C ASN A 28 7.55 32.78 -6.57
N GLY A 29 6.93 31.96 -5.73
CA GLY A 29 6.08 30.85 -6.19
C GLY A 29 6.84 29.72 -6.88
N VAL A 30 8.09 29.47 -6.51
CA VAL A 30 8.92 28.43 -7.09
C VAL A 30 8.97 27.18 -6.17
N LEU A 31 8.71 26.03 -6.76
CA LEU A 31 8.84 24.73 -6.13
C LEU A 31 9.96 23.97 -6.84
N VAL A 32 10.95 23.48 -6.07
CA VAL A 32 12.04 22.65 -6.60
C VAL A 32 11.83 21.22 -6.09
N ILE A 33 11.63 20.31 -7.02
CA ILE A 33 11.37 18.89 -6.75
C ILE A 33 12.55 18.07 -7.28
N GLN A 34 13.10 17.20 -6.46
CA GLN A 34 14.06 16.20 -6.90
C GLN A 34 13.35 14.90 -7.22
N LYS A 35 13.53 14.42 -8.44
CA LYS A 35 12.97 13.13 -8.88
C LYS A 35 13.90 11.97 -8.55
N ASP A 36 13.38 10.76 -8.58
CA ASP A 36 14.13 9.52 -8.28
C ASP A 36 15.35 9.32 -9.19
N ASN A 37 15.33 9.89 -10.39
CA ASN A 37 16.45 9.84 -11.32
C ASN A 37 17.57 10.87 -11.01
N GLY A 38 17.47 11.60 -9.90
CA GLY A 38 18.43 12.62 -9.50
C GLY A 38 18.26 13.97 -10.21
N ARG A 39 17.29 14.11 -11.11
CA ARG A 39 17.01 15.38 -11.79
C ARG A 39 16.14 16.28 -10.92
N GLU A 40 16.48 17.55 -10.91
CA GLU A 40 15.65 18.58 -10.29
C GLU A 40 14.67 19.16 -11.32
N GLU A 41 13.44 19.37 -10.89
CA GLU A 41 12.42 20.06 -11.64
C GLU A 41 12.01 21.33 -10.89
N LYS A 42 12.07 22.47 -11.57
CA LYS A 42 11.61 23.76 -11.04
C LYS A 42 10.24 24.05 -11.61
N ILE A 43 9.27 24.19 -10.73
CA ILE A 43 7.89 24.53 -11.12
C ILE A 43 7.59 25.93 -10.60
N LYS A 44 7.27 26.85 -11.50
CA LYS A 44 6.89 28.20 -11.14
C LYS A 44 5.37 28.31 -11.07
N LEU A 45 4.85 28.49 -9.87
CA LEU A 45 3.43 28.58 -9.58
C LEU A 45 3.14 29.83 -8.75
N GLY A 46 1.96 30.40 -8.93
CA GLY A 46 1.45 31.39 -7.96
C GLY A 46 1.16 30.72 -6.61
N LYS A 47 1.03 31.53 -5.55
CA LYS A 47 0.83 31.01 -4.18
C LYS A 47 -0.38 30.07 -4.07
N GLU A 48 -1.50 30.43 -4.68
CA GLU A 48 -2.71 29.61 -4.67
C GLU A 48 -2.53 28.30 -5.44
N MET A 49 -1.88 28.37 -6.61
CA MET A 49 -1.61 27.18 -7.40
C MET A 49 -0.60 26.26 -6.76
N MET A 50 0.37 26.76 -6.01
CA MET A 50 1.29 25.94 -5.24
C MET A 50 0.55 25.10 -4.20
N PHE A 51 -0.40 25.69 -3.52
CA PHE A 51 -1.22 24.99 -2.54
C PHE A 51 -2.08 23.90 -3.20
N GLU A 52 -2.80 24.23 -4.25
CA GLU A 52 -3.63 23.26 -4.99
C GLU A 52 -2.79 22.12 -5.58
N TYR A 53 -1.61 22.44 -6.11
CA TYR A 53 -0.69 21.43 -6.63
C TYR A 53 -0.19 20.51 -5.50
N ALA A 54 0.20 21.07 -4.37
CA ALA A 54 0.63 20.31 -3.21
C ALA A 54 -0.49 19.39 -2.70
N LYS A 55 -1.72 19.87 -2.60
CA LYS A 55 -2.88 19.05 -2.24
C LYS A 55 -3.09 17.89 -3.21
N THR A 56 -3.01 18.16 -4.51
CA THR A 56 -3.17 17.13 -5.54
C THR A 56 -2.10 16.04 -5.41
N LEU A 57 -0.84 16.44 -5.19
CA LEU A 57 0.24 15.49 -5.01
C LEU A 57 0.07 14.66 -3.74
N ILE A 58 -0.33 15.29 -2.65
CA ILE A 58 -0.57 14.60 -1.38
C ILE A 58 -1.70 13.60 -1.52
N ASP A 59 -2.82 14.00 -2.11
CA ASP A 59 -3.95 13.09 -2.34
C ASP A 59 -3.55 11.90 -3.20
N LYS A 60 -2.77 12.14 -4.25
CA LYS A 60 -2.28 11.10 -5.15
C LYS A 60 -1.36 10.11 -4.44
N TYR A 61 -0.39 10.60 -3.65
CA TYR A 61 0.61 9.75 -3.00
C TYR A 61 0.15 9.21 -1.66
N THR A 62 -0.69 9.93 -0.93
CA THR A 62 -1.27 9.46 0.33
C THR A 62 -2.23 8.31 0.08
N LYS A 63 -3.00 8.32 -1.01
CA LYS A 63 -3.84 7.17 -1.40
C LYS A 63 -3.01 5.91 -1.65
N LYS A 64 -1.81 6.04 -2.21
CA LYS A 64 -0.88 4.91 -2.40
C LYS A 64 -0.19 4.50 -1.11
N SER A 65 0.01 5.43 -0.17
CA SER A 65 0.72 5.19 1.09
C SER A 65 -0.20 4.93 2.28
N ARG A 66 -1.52 4.90 2.09
CA ARG A 66 -2.49 4.51 3.13
C ARG A 66 -2.50 3.00 3.36
N ARG A 67 -1.34 2.40 3.26
CA ARG A 67 -1.12 1.03 3.64
C ARG A 67 -0.22 1.02 4.86
N LEU A 68 -0.70 0.43 5.93
CA LEU A 68 0.13 0.18 7.10
C LEU A 68 0.69 -1.25 6.98
N PHE A 69 2.01 -1.35 6.89
CA PHE A 69 2.67 -2.66 6.96
C PHE A 69 2.45 -3.27 8.34
N LEU A 70 1.95 -4.50 8.37
CA LEU A 70 1.68 -5.20 9.62
C LEU A 70 2.65 -6.33 9.90
N LEU A 71 2.81 -7.25 8.95
CA LEU A 71 3.62 -8.44 9.20
C LEU A 71 4.11 -9.09 7.91
N ASP A 72 5.21 -9.80 8.05
CA ASP A 72 5.68 -10.76 7.06
C ASP A 72 5.13 -12.14 7.41
N THR A 73 4.68 -12.84 6.40
CA THR A 73 4.15 -14.19 6.53
C THR A 73 4.40 -14.97 5.23
N TYR A 74 3.70 -16.04 5.05
CA TYR A 74 3.80 -16.85 3.84
C TYR A 74 2.42 -17.44 3.49
N LEU A 75 2.31 -17.92 2.26
CA LEU A 75 1.09 -18.51 1.75
C LEU A 75 1.06 -20.01 2.07
N GLU A 76 0.04 -20.46 2.80
CA GLU A 76 -0.18 -21.86 3.12
C GLU A 76 -1.23 -22.51 2.23
N GLY A 77 -1.20 -23.83 2.17
CA GLY A 77 -2.21 -24.62 1.48
C GLY A 77 -2.14 -24.58 -0.03
N VAL A 78 -1.04 -24.07 -0.60
CA VAL A 78 -0.86 -23.94 -2.07
C VAL A 78 -0.93 -25.27 -2.80
N LYS A 79 -0.51 -26.36 -2.17
CA LYS A 79 -0.59 -27.71 -2.74
C LYS A 79 -2.00 -28.19 -3.00
N TYR A 80 -2.99 -27.61 -2.34
CA TYR A 80 -4.40 -27.93 -2.52
C TYR A 80 -5.08 -27.03 -3.54
N ILE A 81 -4.37 -26.06 -4.10
CA ILE A 81 -4.90 -25.12 -5.07
C ILE A 81 -4.62 -25.63 -6.47
N ARG A 82 -5.69 -25.91 -7.21
CA ARG A 82 -5.58 -26.35 -8.60
C ARG A 82 -5.03 -25.23 -9.48
N ASN A 83 -4.03 -25.54 -10.30
CA ASN A 83 -3.39 -24.57 -11.20
C ASN A 83 -2.82 -23.36 -10.47
N PHE A 84 -2.22 -23.59 -9.32
CA PHE A 84 -1.68 -22.50 -8.47
C PHE A 84 -0.69 -21.62 -9.24
N ALA A 85 0.24 -22.18 -9.99
CA ALA A 85 1.25 -21.41 -10.72
C ALA A 85 0.62 -20.40 -11.70
N ILE A 86 -0.49 -20.77 -12.34
CA ILE A 86 -1.22 -19.88 -13.26
C ILE A 86 -1.97 -18.80 -12.45
N LYS A 87 -2.56 -19.18 -11.32
CA LYS A 87 -3.37 -18.26 -10.49
C LYS A 87 -2.52 -17.20 -9.79
N ILE A 88 -1.27 -17.49 -9.47
CA ILE A 88 -0.36 -16.55 -8.80
C ILE A 88 0.50 -15.74 -9.78
N LYS A 89 0.58 -16.17 -11.04
CA LYS A 89 1.43 -15.53 -12.04
C LYS A 89 1.04 -14.08 -12.28
N ASP A 90 2.04 -13.20 -12.24
CA ASP A 90 1.92 -11.76 -12.47
C ASP A 90 1.03 -11.01 -11.44
N GLU A 91 0.66 -11.66 -10.36
CA GLU A 91 -0.07 -11.00 -9.28
C GLU A 91 0.87 -10.11 -8.48
N VAL A 92 0.52 -8.82 -8.38
CA VAL A 92 1.28 -7.82 -7.63
C VAL A 92 0.64 -7.53 -6.26
N GLN A 93 -0.62 -7.88 -6.11
CA GLN A 93 -1.37 -7.70 -4.88
C GLN A 93 -2.46 -8.77 -4.77
N LEU A 94 -2.59 -9.33 -3.59
CA LEU A 94 -3.60 -10.33 -3.27
C LEU A 94 -4.55 -9.77 -2.23
N ASP A 95 -5.79 -10.25 -2.25
CA ASP A 95 -6.83 -9.84 -1.31
C ASP A 95 -7.02 -10.88 -0.22
N LEU A 96 -7.27 -10.43 1.00
CA LEU A 96 -7.51 -11.29 2.15
C LEU A 96 -8.99 -11.23 2.53
N PHE A 97 -9.62 -12.41 2.64
CA PHE A 97 -11.02 -12.51 3.04
C PHE A 97 -11.21 -13.54 4.16
N ARG A 98 -12.18 -13.25 5.00
CA ARG A 98 -12.62 -14.17 6.04
C ARG A 98 -13.22 -15.43 5.40
N GLU A 99 -12.84 -16.59 5.90
CA GLU A 99 -13.46 -17.85 5.50
C GLU A 99 -13.86 -18.65 6.72
N PHE A 100 -15.10 -19.10 6.74
CA PHE A 100 -15.58 -20.03 7.76
C PHE A 100 -15.52 -21.44 7.18
N ASN A 101 -14.61 -22.24 7.70
CA ASN A 101 -14.49 -23.62 7.29
C ASN A 101 -14.48 -24.56 8.52
N GLY A 102 -14.61 -25.86 8.26
CA GLY A 102 -14.67 -26.86 9.32
C GLY A 102 -13.36 -27.10 10.07
N ILE A 103 -12.25 -26.53 9.59
CA ILE A 103 -10.92 -26.70 10.19
C ILE A 103 -10.60 -25.55 11.14
N SER A 104 -10.98 -24.33 10.79
CA SER A 104 -10.71 -23.15 11.59
C SER A 104 -11.80 -22.10 11.45
N LEU A 105 -12.28 -21.60 12.60
CA LEU A 105 -13.23 -20.47 12.64
C LEU A 105 -12.56 -19.14 12.25
N ASN A 106 -11.24 -19.09 12.34
CA ASN A 106 -10.46 -17.88 12.10
C ASN A 106 -9.66 -17.94 10.78
N ALA A 107 -10.09 -18.77 9.84
CA ALA A 107 -9.40 -18.88 8.56
C ALA A 107 -9.47 -17.59 7.76
N VAL A 108 -8.33 -17.19 7.20
CA VAL A 108 -8.22 -16.07 6.27
C VAL A 108 -7.70 -16.61 4.95
N ALA A 109 -8.56 -16.56 3.94
CA ALA A 109 -8.23 -17.01 2.60
C ALA A 109 -7.62 -15.88 1.79
N VAL A 110 -6.71 -16.23 0.89
CA VAL A 110 -5.99 -15.29 0.03
C VAL A 110 -6.45 -15.49 -1.40
N TYR A 111 -6.82 -14.41 -2.07
CA TYR A 111 -7.37 -14.41 -3.42
C TYR A 111 -6.55 -13.53 -4.36
N ASN A 112 -6.47 -13.96 -5.63
CA ASN A 112 -5.84 -13.16 -6.68
C ASN A 112 -6.79 -12.07 -7.21
N SER A 113 -6.32 -11.30 -8.20
CA SER A 113 -7.09 -10.22 -8.81
C SER A 113 -8.35 -10.70 -9.56
N ARG A 114 -8.38 -11.97 -9.95
CA ARG A 114 -9.53 -12.61 -10.62
C ARG A 114 -10.51 -13.27 -9.65
N LYS A 115 -10.33 -13.03 -8.35
CA LYS A 115 -11.14 -13.60 -7.26
C LYS A 115 -11.06 -15.13 -7.16
N GLU A 116 -9.90 -15.68 -7.51
CA GLU A 116 -9.61 -17.09 -7.34
C GLU A 116 -8.76 -17.28 -6.09
N LYS A 117 -9.11 -18.28 -5.30
CA LYS A 117 -8.36 -18.61 -4.08
C LYS A 117 -6.97 -19.16 -4.45
N VAL A 118 -5.93 -18.61 -3.81
CA VAL A 118 -4.54 -19.04 -4.01
C VAL A 118 -3.94 -19.68 -2.78
N GLY A 119 -4.58 -19.58 -1.64
CA GLY A 119 -4.12 -20.21 -0.41
C GLY A 119 -4.74 -19.57 0.83
N TYR A 120 -4.03 -19.71 1.95
CA TYR A 120 -4.45 -19.22 3.26
C TYR A 120 -3.29 -18.57 3.99
N LEU A 121 -3.60 -17.69 4.93
CA LEU A 121 -2.62 -17.28 5.94
C LEU A 121 -2.36 -18.41 6.93
N PRO A 122 -1.14 -18.50 7.49
CA PRO A 122 -0.85 -19.47 8.54
C PRO A 122 -1.78 -19.29 9.74
N LYS A 123 -2.19 -20.41 10.32
CA LYS A 123 -3.11 -20.42 11.46
C LYS A 123 -2.63 -19.57 12.64
N SER A 124 -1.31 -19.53 12.87
CA SER A 124 -0.71 -18.73 13.93
C SER A 124 -0.94 -17.22 13.81
N GLN A 125 -1.21 -16.73 12.60
CA GLN A 125 -1.35 -15.31 12.31
C GLN A 125 -2.75 -14.93 11.83
N SER A 126 -3.55 -15.90 11.40
CA SER A 126 -4.88 -15.64 10.84
C SER A 126 -5.89 -15.14 11.87
N GLU A 127 -5.79 -15.54 13.11
CA GLU A 127 -6.76 -15.19 14.14
C GLU A 127 -6.89 -13.68 14.34
N ILE A 128 -5.78 -12.98 14.51
CA ILE A 128 -5.81 -11.53 14.72
C ILE A 128 -6.31 -10.79 13.47
N ILE A 129 -5.87 -11.22 12.30
CA ILE A 129 -6.32 -10.65 11.02
C ILE A 129 -7.82 -10.89 10.85
N ALA A 130 -8.30 -12.09 11.14
CA ALA A 130 -9.72 -12.44 11.09
C ALA A 130 -10.57 -11.51 11.97
N ARG A 131 -10.14 -11.28 13.20
CA ARG A 131 -10.85 -10.38 14.13
C ARG A 131 -10.88 -8.94 13.61
N MET A 132 -9.81 -8.47 13.01
CA MET A 132 -9.75 -7.12 12.44
C MET A 132 -10.65 -7.02 11.20
N ILE A 133 -10.73 -8.05 10.36
CA ILE A 133 -11.67 -8.09 9.25
C ILE A 133 -13.11 -8.04 9.76
N ASP A 134 -13.43 -8.79 10.81
CA ASP A 134 -14.75 -8.78 11.44
C ASP A 134 -15.11 -7.38 12.00
N ALA A 135 -14.11 -6.60 12.38
CA ALA A 135 -14.26 -5.21 12.81
C ALA A 135 -14.34 -4.20 11.65
N GLY A 136 -14.36 -4.68 10.41
CA GLY A 136 -14.50 -3.84 9.22
C GLY A 136 -13.20 -3.38 8.58
N LYS A 137 -12.06 -3.91 9.02
CA LYS A 137 -10.76 -3.58 8.43
C LYS A 137 -10.52 -4.39 7.16
N LYS A 138 -9.77 -3.79 6.23
CA LYS A 138 -9.39 -4.42 4.97
C LYS A 138 -7.89 -4.65 4.92
N PHE A 139 -7.50 -5.76 4.31
CA PHE A 139 -6.11 -6.14 4.18
C PHE A 139 -5.78 -6.56 2.76
N VAL A 140 -4.55 -6.30 2.37
CA VAL A 140 -3.98 -6.81 1.14
C VAL A 140 -2.63 -7.45 1.45
N ALA A 141 -2.19 -8.34 0.60
CA ALA A 141 -0.88 -8.95 0.70
C ALA A 141 -0.11 -8.77 -0.60
N VAL A 142 1.18 -8.50 -0.48
CA VAL A 142 2.09 -8.43 -1.63
C VAL A 142 2.89 -9.73 -1.67
N PRO A 143 2.75 -10.54 -2.73
CA PRO A 143 3.49 -11.78 -2.85
C PRO A 143 4.94 -11.50 -3.26
N ILE A 144 5.85 -12.19 -2.59
CA ILE A 144 7.27 -12.16 -2.91
C ILE A 144 7.69 -13.61 -3.17
N PRO A 145 7.90 -13.99 -4.44
CA PRO A 145 8.36 -15.35 -4.76
C PRO A 145 9.75 -15.59 -4.17
N PHE A 146 9.89 -16.67 -3.43
CA PHE A 146 11.15 -17.05 -2.84
C PHE A 146 11.26 -18.59 -2.87
N ASP A 147 12.13 -19.10 -3.74
CA ASP A 147 12.29 -20.53 -4.01
C ASP A 147 10.93 -21.20 -4.35
N GLU A 148 10.54 -22.24 -3.60
CA GLU A 148 9.27 -22.93 -3.78
C GLU A 148 8.13 -22.34 -2.94
N GLU A 149 8.44 -21.36 -2.10
CA GLU A 149 7.48 -20.72 -1.20
C GLU A 149 7.13 -19.31 -1.69
N ILE A 150 5.92 -18.87 -1.33
CA ILE A 150 5.49 -17.50 -1.57
C ILE A 150 5.44 -16.79 -0.22
N ALA A 151 6.38 -15.89 -0.01
CA ALA A 151 6.33 -14.98 1.12
C ALA A 151 5.29 -13.88 0.86
N LEU A 152 4.65 -13.43 1.91
CA LEU A 152 3.64 -12.38 1.85
C LEU A 152 4.01 -11.23 2.78
N LYS A 153 3.86 -10.01 2.28
CA LYS A 153 3.83 -8.81 3.12
C LYS A 153 2.38 -8.37 3.26
N VAL A 154 1.88 -8.37 4.49
CA VAL A 154 0.49 -8.02 4.78
C VAL A 154 0.38 -6.56 5.19
N TYR A 155 -0.54 -5.86 4.56
CA TYR A 155 -0.81 -4.45 4.80
C TYR A 155 -2.26 -4.23 5.19
N LEU A 156 -2.46 -3.37 6.19
CA LEU A 156 -3.77 -2.80 6.47
C LEU A 156 -4.05 -1.68 5.45
N VAL A 157 -5.22 -1.72 4.84
CA VAL A 157 -5.65 -0.73 3.85
C VAL A 157 -6.76 0.12 4.45
N ASP A 158 -6.64 1.40 4.27
CA ASP A 158 -7.63 2.35 4.76
C ASP A 158 -8.78 2.53 3.73
#